data_e1763f2281d36406da4a70e0604e9965
#
_entry.id   e1763f2281d36406da4a70e0604e9965
#
_cell.length_a   1.000
_cell.length_b   1.000
_cell.length_c   1.000
_cell.angle_alpha   90.00
_cell.angle_beta   90.00
_cell.angle_gamma   90.00
#
_symmetry.space_group_name_H-M   'P 1'
#
loop_
_entity.id
_entity.type
_entity.pdbx_description
1 polymer ?
#
loop_
_entity_poly.entity_id
_entity_poly.type
_entity_poly.pdbx_seq_one_letter_code
_entity_poly.pdbx_strand_id
1 'polypeptide(L)'
;MKVLALASYPVEAAATRYRLEQFVAPLGERGIQLTIHPFLDSRLFSQLYRRDAIVSTGIGLISSAVKRLRDLWAGNQADVVLIQREAMMFGPPVIEWLLTHLLKRPMVLDLDDATYVSYTSPTYGQFGKSLKWFGKTDDLIRWAKVVACGNSGIADYVKNKGTAACVIPTVVDTDIFRPTGDKHQDQIVLGWIGTHSTFPFLESIFPALERLATRHVFGLKVVGAGTHDINVPGVEVETLPWKLDREVQDFQSIDIGLYPIDQNRYSKKWASGKSGFKAIQYMAVGIPYVATPIGASAEIGEPGITHLTANGSDEWHSALDLLISDTDKRRRMGLAGRDHVIKHYALQDQANKLAEILRRASVT
;
A
#
# COMPACT_ATOMS: atom_id res chain seq x y z
N MET A 1 18.94 -7.17 -19.16
CA MET A 1 18.54 -8.19 -18.16
C MET A 1 17.03 -8.37 -18.22
N LYS A 2 16.55 -9.62 -18.25
CA LYS A 2 15.12 -9.95 -18.29
C LYS A 2 14.64 -10.33 -16.90
N VAL A 3 13.60 -9.67 -16.38
CA VAL A 3 13.00 -9.96 -15.08
C VAL A 3 11.54 -10.33 -15.28
N LEU A 4 11.13 -11.49 -14.77
CA LEU A 4 9.74 -11.87 -14.68
C LEU A 4 9.21 -11.52 -13.29
N ALA A 5 8.24 -10.63 -13.21
CA ALA A 5 7.53 -10.33 -11.96
C ALA A 5 6.21 -11.13 -11.88
N LEU A 6 6.07 -11.92 -10.82
CA LEU A 6 4.81 -12.59 -10.50
C LEU A 6 4.09 -11.79 -9.41
N ALA A 7 2.94 -11.22 -9.77
CA ALA A 7 2.11 -10.43 -8.88
C ALA A 7 0.86 -11.22 -8.46
N SER A 8 0.35 -10.98 -7.25
CA SER A 8 -0.92 -11.57 -6.79
C SER A 8 -2.13 -10.90 -7.46
N TYR A 9 -2.04 -9.61 -7.74
CA TYR A 9 -3.16 -8.78 -8.21
C TYR A 9 -2.83 -8.07 -9.53
N PRO A 10 -3.86 -7.64 -10.29
CA PRO A 10 -3.68 -6.83 -11.49
C PRO A 10 -3.33 -5.37 -11.14
N VAL A 11 -3.11 -4.54 -12.16
CA VAL A 11 -2.67 -3.13 -12.01
C VAL A 11 -3.65 -2.23 -11.23
N GLU A 12 -4.93 -2.61 -11.18
CA GLU A 12 -5.94 -1.91 -10.37
C GLU A 12 -5.63 -1.98 -8.86
N ALA A 13 -4.91 -2.99 -8.42
CA ALA A 13 -4.44 -3.06 -7.05
C ALA A 13 -3.23 -2.13 -6.85
N ALA A 14 -3.30 -1.28 -5.82
CA ALA A 14 -2.23 -0.36 -5.47
C ALA A 14 -0.87 -1.08 -5.28
N ALA A 15 -0.88 -2.28 -4.71
CA ALA A 15 0.33 -3.08 -4.55
C ALA A 15 1.04 -3.32 -5.89
N THR A 16 0.35 -3.82 -6.92
CA THR A 16 0.96 -4.08 -8.24
C THR A 16 1.35 -2.77 -8.93
N ARG A 17 0.47 -1.76 -8.90
CA ARG A 17 0.70 -0.47 -9.54
C ARG A 17 1.93 0.24 -8.99
N TYR A 18 2.04 0.35 -7.65
CA TYR A 18 3.10 1.11 -7.00
C TYR A 18 4.34 0.30 -6.62
N ARG A 19 4.29 -1.04 -6.74
CA ARG A 19 5.47 -1.87 -6.47
C ARG A 19 6.11 -2.44 -7.73
N LEU A 20 5.35 -2.54 -8.84
CA LEU A 20 5.83 -3.14 -10.08
C LEU A 20 5.62 -2.24 -11.30
N GLU A 21 4.37 -1.86 -11.62
CA GLU A 21 4.02 -1.19 -12.86
C GLU A 21 4.76 0.14 -13.05
N GLN A 22 4.78 1.00 -12.03
CA GLN A 22 5.49 2.28 -12.11
C GLN A 22 7.01 2.14 -12.27
N PHE A 23 7.58 0.97 -11.98
CA PHE A 23 9.01 0.70 -12.15
C PHE A 23 9.38 0.19 -13.55
N VAL A 24 8.40 -0.15 -14.41
CA VAL A 24 8.67 -0.70 -15.75
C VAL A 24 9.53 0.26 -16.59
N ALA A 25 9.11 1.51 -16.72
CA ALA A 25 9.85 2.51 -17.48
C ALA A 25 11.20 2.86 -16.83
N PRO A 26 11.28 3.21 -15.51
CA PRO A 26 12.55 3.49 -14.86
C PRO A 26 13.57 2.34 -14.91
N LEU A 27 13.11 1.08 -14.79
CA LEU A 27 13.99 -0.08 -14.94
C LEU A 27 14.41 -0.30 -16.40
N GLY A 28 13.52 -0.04 -17.36
CA GLY A 28 13.82 -0.07 -18.79
C GLY A 28 14.98 0.86 -19.16
N GLU A 29 14.99 2.09 -18.66
CA GLU A 29 16.08 3.06 -18.79
C GLU A 29 17.42 2.54 -18.25
N ARG A 30 17.37 1.60 -17.30
CA ARG A 30 18.54 0.95 -16.67
C ARG A 30 18.91 -0.38 -17.31
N GLY A 31 18.34 -0.71 -18.49
CA GLY A 31 18.59 -1.93 -19.22
C GLY A 31 17.96 -3.21 -18.58
N ILE A 32 16.91 -3.04 -17.76
CA ILE A 32 16.17 -4.13 -17.14
C ILE A 32 14.77 -4.18 -17.73
N GLN A 33 14.48 -5.24 -18.48
CA GLN A 33 13.16 -5.51 -19.03
C GLN A 33 12.30 -6.22 -17.97
N LEU A 34 11.37 -5.51 -17.35
CA LEU A 34 10.41 -6.06 -16.38
C LEU A 34 9.13 -6.48 -17.11
N THR A 35 8.76 -7.76 -16.99
CA THR A 35 7.48 -8.29 -17.49
C THR A 35 6.63 -8.73 -16.30
N ILE A 36 5.41 -8.23 -16.19
CA ILE A 36 4.55 -8.47 -15.03
C ILE A 36 3.43 -9.45 -15.40
N HIS A 37 3.34 -10.56 -14.66
CA HIS A 37 2.28 -11.55 -14.80
C HIS A 37 1.43 -11.59 -13.52
N PRO A 38 0.22 -10.98 -13.51
CA PRO A 38 -0.69 -11.04 -12.37
C PRO A 38 -1.37 -12.42 -12.27
N PHE A 39 -1.62 -12.88 -11.04
CA PHE A 39 -2.38 -14.09 -10.76
C PHE A 39 -3.87 -13.89 -11.02
N LEU A 40 -4.42 -12.78 -10.56
CA LEU A 40 -5.80 -12.38 -10.86
C LEU A 40 -5.82 -11.43 -12.06
N ASP A 41 -6.79 -11.61 -12.95
CA ASP A 41 -7.15 -10.59 -13.93
C ASP A 41 -8.10 -9.55 -13.31
N SER A 42 -8.34 -8.43 -14.01
CA SER A 42 -9.19 -7.33 -13.55
C SER A 42 -10.62 -7.77 -13.22
N ARG A 43 -11.18 -8.70 -14.00
CA ARG A 43 -12.52 -9.25 -13.78
C ARG A 43 -12.58 -10.04 -12.47
N LEU A 44 -11.64 -10.96 -12.28
CA LEU A 44 -11.60 -11.81 -11.09
C LEU A 44 -11.29 -10.98 -9.83
N PHE A 45 -10.42 -9.96 -9.96
CA PHE A 45 -10.13 -9.03 -8.89
C PHE A 45 -11.37 -8.24 -8.44
N SER A 46 -12.20 -7.76 -9.36
CA SER A 46 -13.45 -7.05 -9.03
C SER A 46 -14.50 -7.93 -8.33
N GLN A 47 -14.42 -9.25 -8.55
CA GLN A 47 -15.34 -10.23 -7.96
C GLN A 47 -14.84 -10.80 -6.62
N LEU A 48 -13.57 -10.65 -6.29
CA LEU A 48 -12.89 -11.36 -5.18
C LEU A 48 -13.59 -11.20 -3.83
N TYR A 49 -14.19 -10.05 -3.57
CA TYR A 49 -14.84 -9.73 -2.28
C TYR A 49 -16.37 -9.77 -2.35
N ARG A 50 -16.94 -10.22 -3.46
CA ARG A 50 -18.38 -10.32 -3.66
C ARG A 50 -18.90 -11.68 -3.23
N ARG A 51 -19.81 -11.70 -2.25
CA ARG A 51 -20.40 -12.96 -1.74
C ARG A 51 -21.27 -13.69 -2.77
N ASP A 52 -21.92 -12.95 -3.66
CA ASP A 52 -22.74 -13.49 -4.75
C ASP A 52 -21.92 -14.14 -5.87
N ALA A 53 -20.61 -13.90 -5.90
CA ALA A 53 -19.70 -14.42 -6.93
C ALA A 53 -18.76 -15.54 -6.45
N ILE A 54 -18.99 -16.15 -5.26
CA ILE A 54 -18.05 -17.11 -4.66
C ILE A 54 -17.74 -18.30 -5.57
N VAL A 55 -18.75 -18.88 -6.22
CA VAL A 55 -18.54 -20.05 -7.12
C VAL A 55 -17.76 -19.66 -8.36
N SER A 56 -18.15 -18.58 -9.04
CA SER A 56 -17.43 -18.10 -10.23
C SER A 56 -16.01 -17.66 -9.90
N THR A 57 -15.82 -17.05 -8.74
CA THR A 57 -14.49 -16.71 -8.21
C THR A 57 -13.66 -17.97 -7.98
N GLY A 58 -14.20 -19.02 -7.37
CA GLY A 58 -13.50 -20.29 -7.16
C GLY A 58 -13.02 -20.94 -8.48
N ILE A 59 -13.89 -20.99 -9.49
CA ILE A 59 -13.53 -21.50 -10.83
C ILE A 59 -12.44 -20.62 -11.46
N GLY A 60 -12.58 -19.29 -11.37
CA GLY A 60 -11.60 -18.34 -11.88
C GLY A 60 -10.23 -18.52 -11.23
N LEU A 61 -10.18 -18.74 -9.92
CA LEU A 61 -8.95 -18.99 -9.17
C LEU A 61 -8.25 -20.28 -9.62
N ILE A 62 -8.98 -21.35 -9.88
CA ILE A 62 -8.41 -22.60 -10.44
C ILE A 62 -7.84 -22.34 -11.83
N SER A 63 -8.56 -21.62 -12.69
CA SER A 63 -8.07 -21.22 -14.02
C SER A 63 -6.79 -20.40 -13.92
N SER A 64 -6.72 -19.45 -12.98
CA SER A 64 -5.51 -18.65 -12.73
C SER A 64 -4.35 -19.52 -12.26
N ALA A 65 -4.59 -20.51 -11.41
CA ALA A 65 -3.55 -21.45 -10.96
C ALA A 65 -2.99 -22.28 -12.13
N VAL A 66 -3.86 -22.75 -13.04
CA VAL A 66 -3.42 -23.46 -14.26
C VAL A 66 -2.62 -22.53 -15.19
N LYS A 67 -3.07 -21.27 -15.37
CA LYS A 67 -2.30 -20.27 -16.15
C LYS A 67 -0.93 -20.03 -15.54
N ARG A 68 -0.81 -20.04 -14.20
CA ARG A 68 0.47 -19.82 -13.49
C ARG A 68 1.52 -20.91 -13.81
N LEU A 69 1.11 -22.12 -14.23
CA LEU A 69 2.06 -23.12 -14.71
C LEU A 69 2.81 -22.68 -15.99
N ARG A 70 2.19 -21.84 -16.83
CA ARG A 70 2.86 -21.28 -18.02
C ARG A 70 3.97 -20.31 -17.64
N ASP A 71 3.86 -19.68 -16.46
CA ASP A 71 4.86 -18.75 -15.95
C ASP A 71 6.16 -19.45 -15.56
N LEU A 72 6.15 -20.79 -15.35
CA LEU A 72 7.37 -21.58 -15.18
C LEU A 72 8.24 -21.54 -16.44
N TRP A 73 7.62 -21.61 -17.63
CA TRP A 73 8.36 -21.48 -18.88
C TRP A 73 8.92 -20.07 -19.07
N ALA A 74 8.13 -19.03 -18.81
CA ALA A 74 8.58 -17.64 -18.86
C ALA A 74 9.68 -17.39 -17.81
N GLY A 75 9.53 -17.93 -16.60
CA GLY A 75 10.53 -17.86 -15.54
C GLY A 75 11.84 -18.55 -15.93
N ASN A 76 11.79 -19.65 -16.68
CA ASN A 76 12.99 -20.31 -17.19
C ASN A 76 13.77 -19.47 -18.19
N GLN A 77 13.15 -18.48 -18.83
CA GLN A 77 13.82 -17.55 -19.75
C GLN A 77 14.23 -16.24 -19.13
N ALA A 78 13.84 -15.98 -17.87
CA ALA A 78 14.22 -14.79 -17.13
C ALA A 78 15.59 -14.95 -16.47
N ASP A 79 16.34 -13.87 -16.35
CA ASP A 79 17.57 -13.83 -15.58
C ASP A 79 17.28 -13.86 -14.06
N VAL A 80 16.20 -13.20 -13.64
CA VAL A 80 15.72 -13.12 -12.26
C VAL A 80 14.20 -13.21 -12.23
N VAL A 81 13.66 -13.88 -11.21
CA VAL A 81 12.21 -13.87 -10.91
C VAL A 81 11.96 -12.96 -9.71
N LEU A 82 11.09 -11.96 -9.88
CA LEU A 82 10.62 -11.06 -8.82
C LEU A 82 9.25 -11.52 -8.36
N ILE A 83 9.11 -11.96 -7.13
CA ILE A 83 7.83 -12.40 -6.55
C ILE A 83 7.28 -11.30 -5.67
N GLN A 84 6.12 -10.73 -6.05
CA GLN A 84 5.42 -9.76 -5.21
C GLN A 84 4.50 -10.49 -4.24
N ARG A 85 4.85 -10.49 -2.97
CA ARG A 85 4.19 -11.20 -1.87
C ARG A 85 4.19 -12.73 -2.05
N GLU A 86 3.57 -13.21 -3.11
CA GLU A 86 3.37 -14.63 -3.41
C GLU A 86 2.94 -14.82 -4.88
N ALA A 87 3.32 -15.90 -5.51
CA ALA A 87 2.91 -16.19 -6.89
C ALA A 87 1.44 -16.63 -6.99
N MET A 88 0.93 -17.33 -5.96
CA MET A 88 -0.48 -17.72 -5.84
C MET A 88 -1.03 -17.31 -4.48
N MET A 89 -2.25 -16.79 -4.45
CA MET A 89 -2.88 -16.28 -3.22
C MET A 89 -3.21 -17.34 -2.17
N PHE A 90 -3.20 -18.62 -2.54
CA PHE A 90 -3.56 -19.74 -1.66
C PHE A 90 -2.70 -20.95 -1.97
N GLY A 91 -2.72 -21.91 -1.04
CA GLY A 91 -1.94 -23.14 -1.11
C GLY A 91 -0.46 -22.93 -0.80
N PRO A 92 0.31 -24.01 -0.84
CA PRO A 92 1.75 -23.99 -0.63
C PRO A 92 2.50 -23.30 -1.78
N PRO A 93 3.74 -22.85 -1.58
CA PRO A 93 4.53 -22.09 -2.56
C PRO A 93 5.17 -23.00 -3.63
N VAL A 94 4.34 -23.77 -4.35
CA VAL A 94 4.82 -24.77 -5.33
C VAL A 94 5.48 -24.13 -6.54
N ILE A 95 4.92 -23.03 -7.04
CA ILE A 95 5.46 -22.30 -8.20
C ILE A 95 6.84 -21.73 -7.87
N GLU A 96 6.95 -21.08 -6.73
CA GLU A 96 8.19 -20.47 -6.25
C GLU A 96 9.25 -21.56 -5.99
N TRP A 97 8.84 -22.71 -5.42
CA TRP A 97 9.74 -23.84 -5.22
C TRP A 97 10.26 -24.39 -6.56
N LEU A 98 9.39 -24.60 -7.55
CA LEU A 98 9.78 -25.07 -8.88
C LEU A 98 10.74 -24.08 -9.56
N LEU A 99 10.48 -22.77 -9.48
CA LEU A 99 11.35 -21.74 -10.05
C LEU A 99 12.75 -21.74 -9.38
N THR A 100 12.80 -21.82 -8.06
CA THR A 100 14.06 -21.66 -7.31
C THR A 100 14.86 -22.97 -7.21
N HIS A 101 14.21 -24.11 -6.97
CA HIS A 101 14.89 -25.38 -6.69
C HIS A 101 15.04 -26.28 -7.92
N LEU A 102 14.03 -26.32 -8.79
CA LEU A 102 14.09 -27.15 -10.00
C LEU A 102 14.73 -26.38 -11.17
N LEU A 103 14.22 -25.19 -11.48
CA LEU A 103 14.71 -24.38 -12.60
C LEU A 103 15.92 -23.52 -12.21
N LYS A 104 16.32 -23.51 -10.91
CA LYS A 104 17.48 -22.79 -10.39
C LYS A 104 17.49 -21.28 -10.75
N ARG A 105 16.31 -20.65 -10.77
CA ARG A 105 16.22 -19.22 -11.04
C ARG A 105 16.43 -18.42 -9.76
N PRO A 106 17.30 -17.40 -9.78
CA PRO A 106 17.46 -16.50 -8.65
C PRO A 106 16.14 -15.75 -8.43
N MET A 107 15.70 -15.71 -7.16
CA MET A 107 14.46 -15.09 -6.74
C MET A 107 14.73 -13.86 -5.88
N VAL A 108 14.10 -12.74 -6.23
CA VAL A 108 13.93 -11.57 -5.37
C VAL A 108 12.49 -11.57 -4.88
N LEU A 109 12.29 -11.43 -3.58
CA LEU A 109 10.96 -11.33 -2.98
C LEU A 109 10.65 -9.87 -2.68
N ASP A 110 9.44 -9.40 -3.01
CA ASP A 110 8.95 -8.06 -2.68
C ASP A 110 7.84 -8.16 -1.62
N LEU A 111 8.09 -7.59 -0.44
CA LEU A 111 7.17 -7.56 0.68
C LEU A 111 6.83 -6.10 1.05
N ASP A 112 5.69 -5.61 0.58
CA ASP A 112 5.18 -4.27 0.88
C ASP A 112 4.28 -4.21 2.12
N ASP A 113 3.81 -5.36 2.60
CA ASP A 113 2.93 -5.51 3.78
C ASP A 113 3.34 -6.77 4.58
N ALA A 114 2.91 -6.87 5.84
CA ALA A 114 3.23 -7.99 6.74
C ALA A 114 2.42 -9.27 6.38
N THR A 115 2.65 -9.83 5.22
CA THR A 115 1.95 -11.04 4.72
C THR A 115 2.18 -12.29 5.59
N TYR A 116 3.22 -12.28 6.43
CA TYR A 116 3.53 -13.31 7.42
C TYR A 116 2.65 -13.24 8.67
N VAL A 117 1.86 -12.18 8.84
CA VAL A 117 0.91 -12.07 9.95
C VAL A 117 -0.43 -12.65 9.54
N SER A 118 -0.85 -13.71 10.24
CA SER A 118 -2.14 -14.33 9.95
C SER A 118 -3.31 -13.42 10.32
N TYR A 119 -4.32 -13.39 9.46
CA TYR A 119 -5.58 -12.70 9.70
C TYR A 119 -6.76 -13.57 9.26
N THR A 120 -7.94 -13.27 9.75
CA THR A 120 -9.18 -13.91 9.31
C THR A 120 -9.85 -13.01 8.27
N SER A 121 -10.10 -13.55 7.08
CA SER A 121 -10.76 -12.80 6.00
C SER A 121 -12.18 -12.40 6.40
N PRO A 122 -12.59 -11.14 6.28
CA PRO A 122 -13.97 -10.73 6.53
C PRO A 122 -14.98 -11.41 5.59
N THR A 123 -14.57 -11.75 4.37
CA THR A 123 -15.42 -12.38 3.35
C THR A 123 -15.46 -13.90 3.48
N TYR A 124 -14.30 -14.55 3.68
CA TYR A 124 -14.15 -16.01 3.62
C TYR A 124 -13.94 -16.67 4.98
N GLY A 125 -13.89 -15.90 6.09
CA GLY A 125 -13.78 -16.40 7.45
C GLY A 125 -12.59 -17.33 7.67
N GLN A 126 -12.78 -18.37 8.49
CA GLN A 126 -11.75 -19.37 8.82
C GLN A 126 -11.34 -20.23 7.61
N PHE A 127 -12.26 -20.47 6.68
CA PHE A 127 -11.95 -21.22 5.46
C PHE A 127 -10.89 -20.51 4.61
N GLY A 128 -11.05 -19.20 4.39
CA GLY A 128 -10.05 -18.38 3.71
C GLY A 128 -8.69 -18.37 4.43
N LYS A 129 -8.72 -18.37 5.77
CA LYS A 129 -7.50 -18.45 6.58
C LYS A 129 -6.74 -19.76 6.36
N SER A 130 -7.44 -20.89 6.32
CA SER A 130 -6.83 -22.21 6.10
C SER A 130 -6.24 -22.33 4.68
N LEU A 131 -6.93 -21.81 3.66
CA LEU A 131 -6.45 -21.83 2.29
C LEU A 131 -5.25 -20.93 2.03
N LYS A 132 -5.11 -19.83 2.78
CA LYS A 132 -4.07 -18.82 2.55
C LYS A 132 -2.64 -19.34 2.76
N TRP A 133 -2.42 -20.33 3.61
CA TRP A 133 -1.11 -20.91 3.92
C TRP A 133 -0.08 -19.85 4.34
N PHE A 134 -0.37 -19.12 5.43
CA PHE A 134 0.46 -17.99 5.89
C PHE A 134 1.93 -18.33 6.15
N GLY A 135 2.24 -19.58 6.51
CA GLY A 135 3.61 -20.03 6.76
C GLY A 135 4.51 -19.99 5.52
N LYS A 136 3.94 -19.96 4.31
CA LYS A 136 4.74 -19.92 3.07
C LYS A 136 5.61 -18.66 2.94
N THR A 137 5.22 -17.54 3.57
CA THR A 137 6.02 -16.31 3.52
C THR A 137 7.43 -16.54 4.10
N ASP A 138 7.54 -17.36 5.17
CA ASP A 138 8.85 -17.71 5.75
C ASP A 138 9.70 -18.57 4.81
N ASP A 139 9.07 -19.46 4.04
CA ASP A 139 9.76 -20.27 3.03
C ASP A 139 10.24 -19.37 1.88
N LEU A 140 9.38 -18.47 1.40
CA LEU A 140 9.74 -17.51 0.34
C LEU A 140 10.90 -16.62 0.77
N ILE A 141 10.92 -16.13 2.02
CA ILE A 141 12.03 -15.35 2.56
C ILE A 141 13.32 -16.16 2.52
N ARG A 142 13.31 -17.42 2.98
CA ARG A 142 14.50 -18.29 2.99
C ARG A 142 15.01 -18.64 1.59
N TRP A 143 14.14 -18.73 0.59
CA TRP A 143 14.52 -19.06 -0.79
C TRP A 143 14.96 -17.85 -1.61
N ALA A 144 14.62 -16.65 -1.17
CA ALA A 144 15.01 -15.42 -1.85
C ALA A 144 16.49 -15.12 -1.67
N LYS A 145 17.15 -14.64 -2.73
CA LYS A 145 18.52 -14.08 -2.67
C LYS A 145 18.55 -12.79 -1.86
N VAL A 146 17.50 -11.99 -2.00
CA VAL A 146 17.28 -10.72 -1.28
C VAL A 146 15.80 -10.42 -1.24
N VAL A 147 15.36 -9.74 -0.20
CA VAL A 147 13.97 -9.27 -0.06
C VAL A 147 13.92 -7.74 -0.13
N ALA A 148 13.13 -7.22 -1.06
CA ALA A 148 12.72 -5.81 -1.10
C ALA A 148 11.61 -5.60 -0.07
N CYS A 149 11.84 -4.79 0.94
CA CYS A 149 10.96 -4.61 2.09
C CYS A 149 10.31 -3.22 2.04
N GLY A 150 9.01 -3.13 2.22
CA GLY A 150 8.29 -1.85 2.19
C GLY A 150 8.61 -0.90 3.34
N ASN A 151 9.15 -1.42 4.46
CA ASN A 151 9.54 -0.63 5.62
C ASN A 151 10.63 -1.35 6.45
N SER A 152 11.15 -0.65 7.48
CA SER A 152 12.19 -1.18 8.39
C SER A 152 11.70 -2.39 9.19
N GLY A 153 10.45 -2.39 9.68
CA GLY A 153 9.89 -3.48 10.46
C GLY A 153 9.81 -4.80 9.68
N ILE A 154 9.47 -4.74 8.38
CA ILE A 154 9.52 -5.91 7.49
C ILE A 154 10.98 -6.33 7.26
N ALA A 155 11.89 -5.38 7.05
CA ALA A 155 13.30 -5.68 6.83
C ALA A 155 13.92 -6.38 8.05
N ASP A 156 13.59 -5.97 9.26
CA ASP A 156 14.06 -6.60 10.49
C ASP A 156 13.50 -8.03 10.65
N TYR A 157 12.23 -8.23 10.31
CA TYR A 157 11.65 -9.57 10.26
C TYR A 157 12.40 -10.49 9.29
N VAL A 158 12.71 -10.00 8.09
CA VAL A 158 13.47 -10.76 7.07
C VAL A 158 14.87 -11.07 7.52
N LYS A 159 15.61 -10.11 8.09
CA LYS A 159 16.96 -10.29 8.62
C LYS A 159 16.99 -11.35 9.73
N ASN A 160 15.96 -11.36 10.60
CA ASN A 160 15.81 -12.37 11.65
C ASN A 160 15.57 -13.80 11.11
N LYS A 161 15.22 -13.95 9.84
CA LYS A 161 15.14 -15.23 9.12
C LYS A 161 16.45 -15.60 8.41
N GLY A 162 17.48 -14.76 8.49
CA GLY A 162 18.79 -14.99 7.89
C GLY A 162 18.92 -14.59 6.44
N THR A 163 17.96 -13.85 5.88
CA THR A 163 17.96 -13.41 4.48
C THR A 163 18.32 -11.93 4.36
N ALA A 164 19.04 -11.57 3.30
CA ALA A 164 19.37 -10.18 3.00
C ALA A 164 18.09 -9.36 2.73
N ALA A 165 18.02 -8.16 3.30
CA ALA A 165 16.87 -7.24 3.16
C ALA A 165 17.33 -5.87 2.69
N CYS A 166 16.57 -5.28 1.78
CA CYS A 166 16.72 -3.90 1.32
C CYS A 166 15.40 -3.15 1.48
N VAL A 167 15.42 -1.99 2.14
CA VAL A 167 14.20 -1.18 2.29
C VAL A 167 13.97 -0.39 1.00
N ILE A 168 12.87 -0.73 0.34
CA ILE A 168 12.32 -0.01 -0.83
C ILE A 168 10.87 0.34 -0.47
N PRO A 169 10.60 1.54 0.03
CA PRO A 169 9.24 1.94 0.40
C PRO A 169 8.32 1.99 -0.81
N THR A 170 7.02 1.86 -0.57
CA THR A 170 6.02 2.11 -1.61
C THR A 170 5.93 3.61 -1.83
N VAL A 171 6.27 4.07 -3.03
CA VAL A 171 6.34 5.48 -3.42
C VAL A 171 5.35 5.80 -4.53
N VAL A 172 5.17 7.08 -4.83
CA VAL A 172 4.44 7.57 -6.00
C VAL A 172 5.38 8.32 -6.93
N ASP A 173 4.98 8.40 -8.18
CA ASP A 173 5.60 9.34 -9.12
C ASP A 173 5.19 10.76 -8.72
N THR A 174 6.17 11.57 -8.32
CA THR A 174 5.95 12.93 -7.84
C THR A 174 5.65 13.93 -8.97
N ASP A 175 5.82 13.56 -10.23
CA ASP A 175 5.41 14.37 -11.37
C ASP A 175 3.92 14.18 -11.68
N ILE A 176 3.39 13.02 -11.33
CA ILE A 176 1.95 12.68 -11.40
C ILE A 176 1.23 13.15 -10.13
N PHE A 177 1.71 12.72 -8.95
CA PHE A 177 1.22 13.18 -7.65
C PHE A 177 1.87 14.52 -7.29
N ARG A 178 1.27 15.61 -7.73
CA ARG A 178 1.76 16.96 -7.51
C ARG A 178 0.66 17.87 -6.96
N PRO A 179 1.02 18.96 -6.27
CA PRO A 179 0.05 19.96 -5.88
C PRO A 179 -0.72 20.50 -7.08
N THR A 180 -1.99 20.82 -6.90
CA THR A 180 -2.73 21.69 -7.83
C THR A 180 -2.45 23.15 -7.47
N GLY A 181 -2.74 24.07 -8.38
CA GLY A 181 -2.79 25.50 -8.07
C GLY A 181 -3.77 25.84 -6.94
N ASP A 182 -3.96 27.12 -6.69
CA ASP A 182 -4.83 27.61 -5.61
C ASP A 182 -6.22 26.95 -5.67
N LYS A 183 -6.58 26.30 -4.57
CA LYS A 183 -7.91 25.73 -4.39
C LYS A 183 -8.84 26.85 -3.96
N HIS A 184 -9.76 27.24 -4.84
CA HIS A 184 -10.90 28.05 -4.45
C HIS A 184 -11.99 27.14 -3.87
N GLN A 185 -11.83 26.73 -2.64
CA GLN A 185 -12.90 26.03 -1.90
C GLN A 185 -13.36 26.94 -0.75
N ASP A 186 -14.68 27.14 -0.68
CA ASP A 186 -15.30 27.93 0.40
C ASP A 186 -15.23 27.22 1.76
N GLN A 187 -14.88 25.92 1.76
CA GLN A 187 -14.86 25.07 2.94
C GLN A 187 -13.65 24.15 2.96
N ILE A 188 -13.06 23.94 4.13
CA ILE A 188 -11.95 22.99 4.33
C ILE A 188 -12.46 21.56 4.19
N VAL A 189 -11.75 20.73 3.44
CA VAL A 189 -12.04 19.31 3.24
C VAL A 189 -11.04 18.45 3.96
N LEU A 190 -11.51 17.72 4.98
CA LEU A 190 -10.79 16.59 5.57
C LEU A 190 -10.97 15.37 4.67
N GLY A 191 -9.93 14.60 4.42
CA GLY A 191 -10.05 13.49 3.50
C GLY A 191 -9.40 12.20 3.95
N TRP A 192 -10.11 11.11 3.73
CA TRP A 192 -9.62 9.77 3.91
C TRP A 192 -9.79 8.94 2.63
N ILE A 193 -8.73 8.27 2.20
CA ILE A 193 -8.74 7.37 1.05
C ILE A 193 -8.25 6.00 1.50
N GLY A 194 -9.07 4.98 1.35
CA GLY A 194 -8.73 3.65 1.84
C GLY A 194 -9.53 2.54 1.17
N THR A 195 -9.81 1.49 1.91
CA THR A 195 -10.62 0.35 1.48
C THR A 195 -11.65 0.02 2.55
N HIS A 196 -12.69 -0.74 2.20
CA HIS A 196 -13.68 -1.22 3.14
C HIS A 196 -13.06 -1.94 4.36
N SER A 197 -11.92 -2.60 4.20
CA SER A 197 -11.23 -3.31 5.29
C SER A 197 -10.51 -2.38 6.27
N THR A 198 -10.16 -1.15 5.84
CA THR A 198 -9.49 -0.14 6.67
C THR A 198 -10.44 0.99 7.11
N PHE A 199 -11.67 1.00 6.62
CA PHE A 199 -12.69 1.97 7.00
C PHE A 199 -12.94 2.04 8.52
N PRO A 200 -12.94 0.93 9.28
CA PRO A 200 -13.06 0.98 10.73
C PRO A 200 -12.00 1.82 11.46
N PHE A 201 -10.87 2.11 10.81
CA PHE A 201 -9.89 3.04 11.37
C PHE A 201 -10.39 4.48 11.28
N LEU A 202 -11.06 4.85 10.17
CA LEU A 202 -11.71 6.15 10.08
C LEU A 202 -12.83 6.30 11.11
N GLU A 203 -13.65 5.26 11.30
CA GLU A 203 -14.73 5.27 12.31
C GLU A 203 -14.21 5.55 13.72
N SER A 204 -12.99 5.09 14.05
CA SER A 204 -12.41 5.29 15.38
C SER A 204 -12.18 6.76 15.76
N ILE A 205 -12.13 7.66 14.77
CA ILE A 205 -11.94 9.10 14.99
C ILE A 205 -13.24 9.92 14.82
N PHE A 206 -14.38 9.31 14.52
CA PHE A 206 -15.67 10.02 14.40
C PHE A 206 -16.00 10.85 15.64
N PRO A 207 -15.80 10.37 16.88
CA PRO A 207 -16.05 11.21 18.07
C PRO A 207 -15.22 12.49 18.11
N ALA A 208 -14.00 12.47 17.53
CA ALA A 208 -13.19 13.68 17.41
C ALA A 208 -13.75 14.64 16.34
N LEU A 209 -14.22 14.10 15.20
CA LEU A 209 -14.84 14.88 14.13
C LEU A 209 -16.17 15.52 14.55
N GLU A 210 -17.03 14.80 15.29
CA GLU A 210 -18.27 15.32 15.84
C GLU A 210 -18.02 16.51 16.79
N ARG A 211 -17.05 16.39 17.69
CA ARG A 211 -16.66 17.48 18.59
C ARG A 211 -16.10 18.68 17.79
N LEU A 212 -15.33 18.41 16.74
CA LEU A 212 -14.75 19.44 15.89
C LEU A 212 -15.84 20.23 15.16
N ALA A 213 -16.90 19.57 14.69
CA ALA A 213 -18.05 20.17 14.00
C ALA A 213 -18.86 21.13 14.88
N THR A 214 -18.72 21.07 16.21
CA THR A 214 -19.33 22.07 17.11
C THR A 214 -18.66 23.45 17.04
N ARG A 215 -17.44 23.52 16.47
CA ARG A 215 -16.60 24.74 16.43
C ARG A 215 -16.25 25.18 15.02
N HIS A 216 -16.22 24.27 14.06
CA HIS A 216 -15.77 24.52 12.69
C HIS A 216 -16.74 23.96 11.68
N VAL A 217 -16.86 24.63 10.53
CA VAL A 217 -17.55 24.12 9.35
C VAL A 217 -16.50 23.52 8.41
N PHE A 218 -16.62 22.21 8.13
CA PHE A 218 -15.73 21.48 7.22
C PHE A 218 -16.45 20.31 6.55
N GLY A 219 -15.95 19.88 5.40
CA GLY A 219 -16.40 18.67 4.71
C GLY A 219 -15.54 17.47 5.05
N LEU A 220 -16.12 16.27 4.99
CA LEU A 220 -15.41 15.01 5.08
C LEU A 220 -15.53 14.23 3.77
N LYS A 221 -14.42 14.09 3.05
CA LYS A 221 -14.34 13.27 1.83
C LYS A 221 -13.83 11.88 2.16
N VAL A 222 -14.62 10.86 1.82
CA VAL A 222 -14.31 9.45 2.07
C VAL A 222 -14.29 8.69 0.75
N VAL A 223 -13.13 8.15 0.36
CA VAL A 223 -12.97 7.42 -0.89
C VAL A 223 -12.60 5.96 -0.63
N GLY A 224 -13.39 5.04 -1.21
CA GLY A 224 -13.11 3.60 -1.18
C GLY A 224 -13.60 2.86 0.05
N ALA A 225 -14.45 3.47 0.88
CA ALA A 225 -15.05 2.81 2.06
C ALA A 225 -15.99 1.64 1.72
N GLY A 226 -16.42 1.51 0.46
CA GLY A 226 -17.42 0.53 0.06
C GLY A 226 -18.85 1.09 0.17
N THR A 227 -19.80 0.25 0.58
CA THR A 227 -21.24 0.58 0.68
C THR A 227 -21.67 1.05 2.08
N HIS A 228 -20.74 1.60 2.86
CA HIS A 228 -21.08 2.12 4.19
C HIS A 228 -21.90 3.40 4.07
N ASP A 229 -22.99 3.46 4.81
CA ASP A 229 -23.70 4.72 5.07
C ASP A 229 -22.95 5.45 6.18
N ILE A 230 -22.28 6.56 5.79
CA ILE A 230 -21.39 7.29 6.69
C ILE A 230 -22.09 8.56 7.13
N ASN A 231 -22.39 8.60 8.41
CA ASN A 231 -22.99 9.77 9.05
C ASN A 231 -22.11 10.23 10.22
N VAL A 232 -21.65 11.48 10.14
CA VAL A 232 -20.94 12.16 11.23
C VAL A 232 -21.75 13.41 11.57
N PRO A 233 -22.38 13.49 12.75
CA PRO A 233 -23.21 14.61 13.13
C PRO A 233 -22.52 15.97 12.96
N GLY A 234 -23.18 16.88 12.25
CA GLY A 234 -22.67 18.23 11.97
C GLY A 234 -21.61 18.33 10.86
N VAL A 235 -21.31 17.24 10.17
CA VAL A 235 -20.32 17.22 9.08
C VAL A 235 -21.00 16.86 7.75
N GLU A 236 -20.73 17.61 6.70
CA GLU A 236 -21.09 17.22 5.34
C GLU A 236 -20.15 16.13 4.85
N VAL A 237 -20.69 14.95 4.49
CA VAL A 237 -19.90 13.78 4.09
C VAL A 237 -20.09 13.48 2.61
N GLU A 238 -19.01 13.56 1.84
CA GLU A 238 -18.94 13.08 0.46
C GLU A 238 -18.35 11.67 0.43
N THR A 239 -19.12 10.67 -0.01
CA THR A 239 -18.65 9.29 -0.15
C THR A 239 -18.51 8.91 -1.62
N LEU A 240 -17.30 8.46 -2.01
CA LEU A 240 -16.98 8.10 -3.39
C LEU A 240 -16.39 6.70 -3.50
N PRO A 241 -16.74 5.93 -4.54
CA PRO A 241 -16.00 4.73 -4.87
C PRO A 241 -14.61 5.12 -5.36
N TRP A 242 -13.59 4.34 -4.98
CA TRP A 242 -12.25 4.54 -5.53
C TRP A 242 -12.24 4.25 -7.04
N LYS A 243 -11.56 5.10 -7.81
CA LYS A 243 -11.33 4.93 -9.24
C LYS A 243 -9.90 5.28 -9.59
N LEU A 244 -9.28 4.49 -10.49
CA LEU A 244 -7.90 4.66 -10.89
C LEU A 244 -7.66 6.01 -11.62
N ASP A 245 -8.56 6.37 -12.50
CA ASP A 245 -8.50 7.60 -13.30
C ASP A 245 -8.72 8.90 -12.49
N ARG A 246 -9.24 8.76 -11.27
CA ARG A 246 -9.54 9.89 -10.38
C ARG A 246 -8.63 9.92 -9.15
N GLU A 247 -7.81 8.89 -8.91
CA GLU A 247 -7.04 8.75 -7.66
C GLU A 247 -6.25 10.02 -7.30
N VAL A 248 -5.50 10.59 -8.24
CA VAL A 248 -4.70 11.80 -8.00
C VAL A 248 -5.58 13.01 -7.66
N GLN A 249 -6.67 13.20 -8.39
CA GLN A 249 -7.62 14.28 -8.15
C GLN A 249 -8.30 14.16 -6.79
N ASP A 250 -8.60 12.94 -6.35
CA ASP A 250 -9.17 12.68 -5.03
C ASP A 250 -8.22 13.15 -3.92
N PHE A 251 -6.90 12.89 -4.04
CA PHE A 251 -5.92 13.44 -3.10
C PHE A 251 -5.78 14.96 -3.20
N GLN A 252 -5.76 15.49 -4.40
CA GLN A 252 -5.61 16.92 -4.66
C GLN A 252 -6.79 17.75 -4.16
N SER A 253 -7.98 17.18 -4.02
CA SER A 253 -9.18 17.87 -3.50
C SER A 253 -9.28 17.91 -1.97
N ILE A 254 -8.33 17.33 -1.25
CA ILE A 254 -8.26 17.27 0.22
C ILE A 254 -7.36 18.40 0.73
N ASP A 255 -7.72 19.05 1.85
CA ASP A 255 -6.89 20.06 2.51
C ASP A 255 -6.10 19.51 3.68
N ILE A 256 -6.66 18.50 4.38
CA ILE A 256 -6.01 17.81 5.50
C ILE A 256 -6.27 16.31 5.35
N GLY A 257 -5.19 15.53 5.21
CA GLY A 257 -5.27 14.08 5.11
C GLY A 257 -5.52 13.41 6.46
N LEU A 258 -6.35 12.37 6.47
CA LEU A 258 -6.62 11.55 7.65
C LEU A 258 -5.96 10.18 7.49
N TYR A 259 -5.07 9.80 8.43
CA TYR A 259 -4.41 8.50 8.42
C TYR A 259 -4.49 7.81 9.81
N PRO A 260 -5.70 7.51 10.28
CA PRO A 260 -5.89 6.80 11.53
C PRO A 260 -5.54 5.31 11.38
N ILE A 261 -4.96 4.73 12.46
CA ILE A 261 -4.76 3.29 12.62
C ILE A 261 -5.25 2.94 14.03
N ASP A 262 -6.29 2.11 14.13
CA ASP A 262 -6.81 1.64 15.41
C ASP A 262 -5.92 0.52 15.97
N GLN A 263 -5.16 0.84 17.01
CA GLN A 263 -4.23 -0.08 17.67
C GLN A 263 -4.92 -1.18 18.47
N ASN A 264 -6.19 -1.00 18.85
CA ASN A 264 -6.95 -1.96 19.64
C ASN A 264 -7.51 -3.10 18.78
N ARG A 265 -7.70 -2.86 17.48
CA ARG A 265 -8.34 -3.79 16.56
C ARG A 265 -7.38 -4.81 15.94
N TYR A 266 -6.07 -4.48 15.84
CA TYR A 266 -5.06 -5.33 15.21
C TYR A 266 -3.83 -5.46 16.09
N SER A 267 -3.10 -6.57 15.94
CA SER A 267 -1.84 -6.75 16.65
C SER A 267 -0.81 -5.67 16.30
N LYS A 268 0.02 -5.26 17.26
CA LYS A 268 1.14 -4.34 17.02
C LYS A 268 2.00 -4.81 15.85
N LYS A 269 2.21 -6.13 15.72
CA LYS A 269 2.98 -6.75 14.63
C LYS A 269 2.35 -6.52 13.26
N TRP A 270 1.02 -6.53 13.16
CA TRP A 270 0.31 -6.21 11.92
C TRP A 270 0.42 -4.73 11.59
N ALA A 271 0.20 -3.87 12.57
CA ALA A 271 0.25 -2.42 12.39
C ALA A 271 1.66 -1.93 12.01
N SER A 272 2.71 -2.51 12.61
CA SER A 272 4.11 -2.19 12.25
C SER A 272 4.50 -2.63 10.83
N GLY A 273 3.78 -3.59 10.25
CA GLY A 273 4.00 -4.03 8.87
C GLY A 273 3.29 -3.19 7.81
N LYS A 274 2.54 -2.16 8.18
CA LYS A 274 1.87 -1.29 7.20
C LYS A 274 2.86 -0.38 6.48
N SER A 275 2.66 -0.21 5.18
CA SER A 275 3.59 0.51 4.30
C SER A 275 3.72 2.01 4.52
N GLY A 276 2.82 2.64 5.30
CA GLY A 276 2.80 4.10 5.46
C GLY A 276 2.45 4.88 4.18
N PHE A 277 2.03 4.21 3.14
CA PHE A 277 1.89 4.74 1.79
C PHE A 277 0.98 5.98 1.69
N LYS A 278 -0.09 6.05 2.48
CA LYS A 278 -1.00 7.21 2.51
C LYS A 278 -0.29 8.51 2.92
N ALA A 279 0.63 8.42 3.88
CA ALA A 279 1.46 9.56 4.28
C ALA A 279 2.25 10.12 3.08
N ILE A 280 2.87 9.24 2.29
CA ILE A 280 3.63 9.62 1.10
C ILE A 280 2.70 10.26 0.05
N GLN A 281 1.49 9.71 -0.16
CA GLN A 281 0.53 10.27 -1.12
C GLN A 281 0.05 11.68 -0.71
N TYR A 282 -0.29 11.92 0.57
CA TYR A 282 -0.66 13.24 1.06
C TYR A 282 0.49 14.25 0.91
N MET A 283 1.69 13.88 1.35
CA MET A 283 2.86 14.73 1.20
C MET A 283 3.18 15.01 -0.27
N ALA A 284 3.03 14.03 -1.16
CA ALA A 284 3.30 14.18 -2.58
C ALA A 284 2.41 15.23 -3.26
N VAL A 285 1.14 15.34 -2.85
CA VAL A 285 0.24 16.41 -3.33
C VAL A 285 0.32 17.70 -2.51
N GLY A 286 1.28 17.78 -1.58
CA GLY A 286 1.56 19.01 -0.83
C GLY A 286 0.53 19.37 0.22
N ILE A 287 -0.16 18.38 0.81
CA ILE A 287 -1.12 18.61 1.90
C ILE A 287 -0.63 18.02 3.21
N PRO A 288 -0.86 18.70 4.35
CA PRO A 288 -0.58 18.15 5.66
C PRO A 288 -1.54 17.00 5.98
N TYR A 289 -1.15 16.14 6.89
CA TYR A 289 -2.00 15.06 7.37
C TYR A 289 -1.85 14.86 8.87
N VAL A 290 -2.85 14.22 9.47
CA VAL A 290 -2.78 13.73 10.84
C VAL A 290 -2.73 12.21 10.80
N ALA A 291 -1.79 11.60 11.53
CA ALA A 291 -1.58 10.17 11.53
C ALA A 291 -1.48 9.59 12.93
N THR A 292 -1.94 8.35 13.12
CA THR A 292 -1.56 7.56 14.28
C THR A 292 -0.11 7.10 14.14
N PRO A 293 0.81 7.46 15.08
CA PRO A 293 2.23 7.17 14.95
C PRO A 293 2.54 5.71 15.27
N ILE A 294 2.33 4.80 14.29
CA ILE A 294 2.60 3.38 14.46
C ILE A 294 3.22 2.79 13.19
N GLY A 295 4.25 1.94 13.36
CA GLY A 295 4.96 1.32 12.24
C GLY A 295 5.52 2.37 11.28
N ALA A 296 5.39 2.14 9.99
CA ALA A 296 5.91 3.06 8.98
C ALA A 296 5.33 4.47 9.05
N SER A 297 4.10 4.67 9.58
CA SER A 297 3.55 6.02 9.76
C SER A 297 4.27 6.84 10.83
N ALA A 298 5.01 6.17 11.73
CA ALA A 298 5.88 6.85 12.70
C ALA A 298 7.28 7.16 12.14
N GLU A 299 7.66 6.56 11.03
CA GLU A 299 8.99 6.69 10.41
C GLU A 299 8.98 7.64 9.20
N ILE A 300 7.80 7.87 8.60
CA ILE A 300 7.64 8.67 7.38
C ILE A 300 7.36 10.12 7.74
N GLY A 301 8.22 11.01 7.25
CA GLY A 301 8.11 12.43 7.52
C GLY A 301 8.65 12.84 8.88
N GLU A 302 8.43 14.08 9.26
CA GLU A 302 8.90 14.70 10.51
C GLU A 302 7.69 15.26 11.26
N PRO A 303 7.30 14.65 12.42
CA PRO A 303 6.19 15.14 13.23
C PRO A 303 6.35 16.62 13.61
N GLY A 304 5.28 17.41 13.47
CA GLY A 304 5.28 18.86 13.70
C GLY A 304 5.77 19.70 12.52
N ILE A 305 6.49 19.11 11.55
CA ILE A 305 7.02 19.77 10.35
C ILE A 305 6.23 19.35 9.10
N THR A 306 6.14 18.06 8.82
CA THR A 306 5.44 17.53 7.62
C THR A 306 4.02 17.07 7.91
N HIS A 307 3.72 16.72 9.17
CA HIS A 307 2.43 16.21 9.62
C HIS A 307 2.27 16.38 11.13
N LEU A 308 1.06 16.11 11.63
CA LEU A 308 0.80 15.96 13.04
C LEU A 308 0.51 14.49 13.38
N THR A 309 0.83 14.11 14.61
CA THR A 309 0.50 12.78 15.15
C THR A 309 -0.62 12.88 16.17
N ALA A 310 -1.45 11.82 16.25
CA ALA A 310 -2.53 11.75 17.22
C ALA A 310 -2.83 10.31 17.64
N ASN A 311 -2.98 10.09 18.96
CA ASN A 311 -3.44 8.88 19.58
C ASN A 311 -4.70 9.17 20.42
N GLY A 312 -5.81 8.51 20.09
CA GLY A 312 -7.07 8.73 20.78
C GLY A 312 -7.80 10.03 20.41
N SER A 313 -9.07 10.13 20.79
CA SER A 313 -10.01 11.15 20.32
C SER A 313 -9.56 12.58 20.64
N ASP A 314 -8.96 12.82 21.81
CA ASP A 314 -8.60 14.18 22.23
C ASP A 314 -7.40 14.74 21.44
N GLU A 315 -6.40 13.90 21.15
CA GLU A 315 -5.27 14.32 20.34
C GLU A 315 -5.69 14.53 18.87
N TRP A 316 -6.56 13.66 18.33
CA TRP A 316 -7.14 13.84 16.98
C TRP A 316 -7.91 15.16 16.89
N HIS A 317 -8.78 15.45 17.88
CA HIS A 317 -9.49 16.73 17.94
C HIS A 317 -8.51 17.90 17.94
N SER A 318 -7.51 17.89 18.82
CA SER A 318 -6.56 19.01 18.97
C SER A 318 -5.69 19.23 17.72
N ALA A 319 -5.22 18.15 17.09
CA ALA A 319 -4.43 18.21 15.88
C ALA A 319 -5.23 18.77 14.69
N LEU A 320 -6.48 18.34 14.54
CA LEU A 320 -7.37 18.83 13.48
C LEU A 320 -7.83 20.26 13.74
N ASP A 321 -8.18 20.63 14.97
CA ASP A 321 -8.52 22.00 15.37
C ASP A 321 -7.40 22.98 15.00
N LEU A 322 -6.16 22.61 15.30
CA LEU A 322 -4.97 23.38 14.94
C LEU A 322 -4.82 23.55 13.43
N LEU A 323 -4.95 22.46 12.65
CA LEU A 323 -4.80 22.54 11.20
C LEU A 323 -5.95 23.24 10.50
N ILE A 324 -7.18 23.19 11.03
CA ILE A 324 -8.32 23.92 10.50
C ILE A 324 -8.17 25.43 10.77
N SER A 325 -7.73 25.80 11.97
CA SER A 325 -7.65 27.20 12.39
C SER A 325 -6.43 27.93 11.80
N ASP A 326 -5.31 27.28 11.55
CA ASP A 326 -4.05 27.88 11.09
C ASP A 326 -3.75 27.55 9.62
N THR A 327 -4.20 28.39 8.71
CA THR A 327 -3.96 28.26 7.26
C THR A 327 -2.48 28.30 6.89
N ASP A 328 -1.71 29.17 7.55
CA ASP A 328 -0.28 29.28 7.27
C ASP A 328 0.48 28.04 7.71
N LYS A 329 0.10 27.45 8.84
CA LYS A 329 0.65 26.17 9.29
C LYS A 329 0.32 25.05 8.30
N ARG A 330 -0.94 24.95 7.83
CA ARG A 330 -1.31 23.98 6.80
C ARG A 330 -0.41 24.10 5.58
N ARG A 331 -0.26 25.33 5.05
CA ARG A 331 0.57 25.62 3.88
C ARG A 331 2.04 25.24 4.10
N ARG A 332 2.65 25.70 5.19
CA ARG A 332 4.06 25.39 5.52
C ARG A 332 4.28 23.90 5.65
N MET A 333 3.38 23.20 6.35
CA MET A 333 3.48 21.76 6.58
C MET A 333 3.29 20.96 5.27
N GLY A 334 2.37 21.37 4.42
CA GLY A 334 2.18 20.76 3.10
C GLY A 334 3.41 20.92 2.19
N LEU A 335 4.02 22.12 2.15
CA LEU A 335 5.25 22.36 1.39
C LEU A 335 6.42 21.53 1.95
N ALA A 336 6.61 21.51 3.27
CA ALA A 336 7.65 20.70 3.90
C ALA A 336 7.45 19.19 3.61
N GLY A 337 6.21 18.71 3.62
CA GLY A 337 5.87 17.34 3.23
C GLY A 337 6.25 17.05 1.79
N ARG A 338 5.92 17.94 0.87
CA ARG A 338 6.29 17.82 -0.55
C ARG A 338 7.79 17.71 -0.76
N ASP A 339 8.55 18.63 -0.15
CA ASP A 339 10.01 18.63 -0.25
C ASP A 339 10.61 17.35 0.34
N HIS A 340 10.06 16.88 1.46
CA HIS A 340 10.48 15.63 2.08
C HIS A 340 10.28 14.41 1.16
N VAL A 341 9.12 14.31 0.48
CA VAL A 341 8.85 13.20 -0.46
C VAL A 341 9.77 13.26 -1.66
N ILE A 342 9.97 14.41 -2.27
CA ILE A 342 10.87 14.58 -3.41
C ILE A 342 12.29 14.14 -3.02
N LYS A 343 12.75 14.49 -1.82
CA LYS A 343 14.11 14.21 -1.36
C LYS A 343 14.34 12.76 -0.95
N HIS A 344 13.34 12.09 -0.34
CA HIS A 344 13.55 10.79 0.32
C HIS A 344 12.78 9.63 -0.34
N TYR A 345 11.75 9.94 -1.14
CA TYR A 345 10.84 8.96 -1.72
C TYR A 345 10.71 9.08 -3.24
N ALA A 346 11.69 9.68 -3.92
CA ALA A 346 11.69 9.80 -5.36
C ALA A 346 11.67 8.41 -6.03
N LEU A 347 10.80 8.23 -7.02
CA LEU A 347 10.65 6.98 -7.77
C LEU A 347 11.97 6.53 -8.41
N GLN A 348 12.74 7.47 -8.96
CA GLN A 348 14.02 7.18 -9.60
C GLN A 348 15.06 6.60 -8.64
N ASP A 349 15.11 7.09 -7.39
CA ASP A 349 16.03 6.57 -6.37
C ASP A 349 15.63 5.17 -5.92
N GLN A 350 14.34 4.90 -5.79
CA GLN A 350 13.86 3.56 -5.48
C GLN A 350 14.08 2.59 -6.65
N ALA A 351 13.97 3.07 -7.90
CA ALA A 351 14.31 2.29 -9.09
C ALA A 351 15.80 1.94 -9.15
N ASN A 352 16.71 2.84 -8.73
CA ASN A 352 18.13 2.53 -8.59
C ASN A 352 18.36 1.40 -7.60
N LYS A 353 17.75 1.45 -6.41
CA LYS A 353 17.85 0.40 -5.39
C LYS A 353 17.30 -0.94 -5.91
N LEU A 354 16.13 -0.92 -6.55
CA LEU A 354 15.53 -2.13 -7.13
C LEU A 354 16.42 -2.72 -8.23
N ALA A 355 16.95 -1.89 -9.13
CA ALA A 355 17.86 -2.33 -10.17
C ALA A 355 19.15 -2.97 -9.60
N GLU A 356 19.69 -2.41 -8.51
CA GLU A 356 20.87 -2.92 -7.83
C GLU A 356 20.62 -4.32 -7.25
N ILE A 357 19.53 -4.51 -6.50
CA ILE A 357 19.24 -5.82 -5.90
C ILE A 357 18.90 -6.88 -6.97
N LEU A 358 18.24 -6.50 -8.07
CA LEU A 358 17.97 -7.41 -9.18
C LEU A 358 19.27 -7.85 -9.87
N ARG A 359 20.22 -6.93 -10.12
CA ARG A 359 21.52 -7.27 -10.68
C ARG A 359 22.35 -8.16 -9.75
N ARG A 360 22.40 -7.84 -8.46
CA ARG A 360 23.10 -8.67 -7.47
C ARG A 360 22.53 -10.10 -7.42
N ALA A 361 21.20 -10.23 -7.45
CA ALA A 361 20.56 -11.53 -7.47
C ALA A 361 20.88 -12.36 -8.72
N SER A 362 21.10 -11.72 -9.88
CA SER A 362 21.38 -12.43 -11.14
C SER A 362 22.80 -13.03 -11.22
N VAL A 363 23.73 -12.56 -10.40
CA VAL A 363 25.16 -12.96 -10.45
C VAL A 363 25.47 -14.07 -9.42
N THR A 364 24.63 -14.26 -8.42
CA THR A 364 24.77 -15.26 -7.35
C THR A 364 23.93 -16.50 -7.60
#